data_42be67dd69b16ec365d8a22cb8c4a139
#
_entry.id   42be67dd69b16ec365d8a22cb8c4a139
#
_cell.length_a   1.000
_cell.length_b   1.000
_cell.length_c   1.000
_cell.angle_alpha   90.00
_cell.angle_beta   90.00
_cell.angle_gamma   90.00
#
_symmetry.space_group_name_H-M   'P 1'
#
loop_
_entity.id
_entity.type
_entity.pdbx_description
1 polymer ?
#
loop_
_entity_poly.entity_id
_entity_poly.type
_entity_poly.pdbx_seq_one_letter_code
_entity_poly.pdbx_strand_id
1 'polypeptide(L)'
;MSFSGKVKEELAGNISPARHCRIAELAAFIGMCGTVSIDSFDRYHIKIHSENIVVARKVFTLLKKTFNIRTDISVKRNVKRESVSYLVVIKSHEDALRVLQATKMIGEQQVGTDAICGFNPLIIRQVCCRRAFLRGVFQAAGSMSDPNKSYHFE
;
A
#
# COMPACT_ATOMS: atom_id res chain seq x y z
N MET A 1 -7.07 18.87 10.21
CA MET A 1 -6.14 17.76 9.87
C MET A 1 -5.25 17.45 11.06
N SER A 2 -5.11 16.19 11.42
CA SER A 2 -4.24 15.75 12.50
C SER A 2 -2.74 15.92 12.16
N PHE A 3 -1.89 15.92 13.18
CA PHE A 3 -0.44 15.93 12.96
C PHE A 3 0.01 14.71 12.13
N SER A 4 -0.49 13.51 12.46
CA SER A 4 -0.25 12.32 11.65
C SER A 4 -0.65 12.50 10.18
N GLY A 5 -1.77 13.14 9.92
CA GLY A 5 -2.22 13.40 8.56
C GLY A 5 -1.24 14.29 7.79
N LYS A 6 -0.72 15.33 8.42
CA LYS A 6 0.29 16.22 7.82
C LYS A 6 1.59 15.46 7.50
N VAL A 7 2.05 14.63 8.42
CA VAL A 7 3.26 13.81 8.22
C VAL A 7 3.04 12.81 7.07
N LYS A 8 1.87 12.16 7.02
CA LYS A 8 1.55 11.23 5.93
C LYS A 8 1.53 11.92 4.56
N GLU A 9 1.00 13.13 4.48
CA GLU A 9 1.01 13.91 3.24
C GLU A 9 2.41 14.31 2.81
N GLU A 10 3.25 14.71 3.75
CA GLU A 10 4.65 15.02 3.49
C GLU A 10 5.41 13.78 2.97
N LEU A 11 5.23 12.64 3.61
CA LEU A 11 5.81 11.37 3.17
C LEU A 11 5.27 10.94 1.80
N ALA A 12 4.01 11.21 1.50
CA ALA A 12 3.41 10.89 0.22
C ALA A 12 4.04 11.67 -0.95
N GLY A 13 4.64 12.83 -0.69
CA GLY A 13 5.39 13.59 -1.68
C GLY A 13 6.75 12.96 -2.04
N ASN A 14 7.22 12.01 -1.26
CA ASN A 14 8.53 11.37 -1.46
C ASN A 14 8.39 10.08 -2.27
N ILE A 15 8.65 10.17 -3.57
CA ILE A 15 8.68 9.01 -4.49
C ILE A 15 10.13 8.60 -4.71
N SER A 16 10.49 7.39 -4.28
CA SER A 16 11.84 6.88 -4.45
C SER A 16 12.18 6.67 -5.93
N PRO A 17 13.38 7.06 -6.39
CA PRO A 17 13.81 6.81 -7.77
C PRO A 17 14.13 5.33 -8.01
N ALA A 18 14.50 4.58 -6.98
CA ALA A 18 14.87 3.17 -7.08
C ALA A 18 13.62 2.27 -7.10
N ARG A 19 13.55 1.40 -8.09
CA ARG A 19 12.42 0.47 -8.26
C ARG A 19 12.25 -0.46 -7.06
N HIS A 20 13.34 -1.00 -6.52
CA HIS A 20 13.28 -1.88 -5.36
C HIS A 20 12.72 -1.19 -4.11
N CYS A 21 12.99 0.11 -3.93
CA CYS A 21 12.41 0.89 -2.84
C CYS A 21 10.91 1.12 -3.04
N ARG A 22 10.47 1.40 -4.27
CA ARG A 22 9.05 1.54 -4.58
C ARG A 22 8.28 0.23 -4.35
N ILE A 23 8.89 -0.91 -4.70
CA ILE A 23 8.32 -2.23 -4.43
C ILE A 23 8.20 -2.49 -2.93
N ALA A 24 9.23 -2.16 -2.14
CA ALA A 24 9.18 -2.29 -0.69
C ALA A 24 8.07 -1.45 -0.06
N GLU A 25 7.89 -0.23 -0.51
CA GLU A 25 6.83 0.65 -0.05
C GLU A 25 5.44 0.13 -0.42
N LEU A 26 5.27 -0.36 -1.66
CA LEU A 26 4.02 -1.01 -2.10
C LEU A 26 3.71 -2.27 -1.28
N ALA A 27 4.72 -3.09 -0.99
CA ALA A 27 4.56 -4.26 -0.14
C ALA A 27 4.02 -3.88 1.25
N ALA A 28 4.50 -2.78 1.82
CA ALA A 28 3.99 -2.24 3.07
C ALA A 28 2.52 -1.83 2.97
N PHE A 29 2.15 -1.11 1.93
CA PHE A 29 0.74 -0.71 1.72
C PHE A 29 -0.18 -1.91 1.58
N ILE A 30 0.19 -2.90 0.77
CA ILE A 30 -0.62 -4.10 0.56
C ILE A 30 -0.73 -4.90 1.86
N GLY A 31 0.37 -5.06 2.60
CA GLY A 31 0.37 -5.82 3.85
C GLY A 31 -0.42 -5.16 4.98
N MET A 32 -0.42 -3.83 5.06
CA MET A 32 -1.04 -3.09 6.17
C MET A 32 -2.48 -2.68 5.91
N CYS A 33 -2.83 -2.29 4.69
CA CYS A 33 -4.16 -1.79 4.35
C CYS A 33 -4.70 -2.33 3.03
N GLY A 34 -4.05 -3.34 2.47
CA GLY A 34 -4.50 -4.03 1.28
C GLY A 34 -5.34 -5.26 1.59
N THR A 35 -6.21 -5.61 0.67
CA THR A 35 -6.96 -6.85 0.66
C THR A 35 -6.73 -7.53 -0.68
N VAL A 36 -6.23 -8.76 -0.64
CA VAL A 36 -6.09 -9.61 -1.81
C VAL A 36 -7.24 -10.59 -1.83
N SER A 37 -7.99 -10.62 -2.91
CA SER A 37 -9.10 -11.52 -3.09
C SER A 37 -8.95 -12.35 -4.35
N ILE A 38 -9.53 -13.54 -4.34
CA ILE A 38 -9.59 -14.44 -5.48
C ILE A 38 -11.08 -14.66 -5.80
N ASP A 39 -11.45 -14.42 -7.04
CA ASP A 39 -12.83 -14.62 -7.48
C ASP A 39 -13.12 -16.11 -7.84
N SER A 40 -14.36 -16.38 -8.25
CA SER A 40 -14.79 -17.74 -8.65
C SER A 40 -14.08 -18.30 -9.89
N PHE A 41 -13.34 -17.46 -10.62
CA PHE A 41 -12.54 -17.84 -11.79
C PHE A 41 -11.05 -17.92 -11.49
N ASP A 42 -10.67 -18.00 -10.21
CA ASP A 42 -9.29 -18.02 -9.72
C ASP A 42 -8.46 -16.79 -10.14
N ARG A 43 -9.11 -15.64 -10.25
CA ARG A 43 -8.47 -14.37 -10.60
C ARG A 43 -8.19 -13.53 -9.37
N TYR A 44 -6.98 -12.98 -9.30
CA TYR A 44 -6.56 -12.11 -8.23
C TYR A 44 -7.05 -10.68 -8.42
N HIS A 45 -7.49 -10.08 -7.34
CA HIS A 45 -7.83 -8.66 -7.24
C HIS A 45 -7.18 -8.07 -6.00
N ILE A 46 -6.66 -6.87 -6.11
CA ILE A 46 -6.05 -6.15 -4.98
C ILE A 46 -6.83 -4.86 -4.75
N LYS A 47 -7.19 -4.63 -3.49
CA LYS A 47 -7.80 -3.37 -3.05
C LYS A 47 -6.94 -2.78 -1.94
N ILE A 48 -6.55 -1.52 -2.07
CA ILE A 48 -5.77 -0.81 -1.07
C ILE A 48 -6.63 0.34 -0.55
N HIS A 49 -6.86 0.33 0.75
CA HIS A 49 -7.73 1.28 1.44
C HIS A 49 -6.94 2.39 2.11
N SER A 50 -7.39 3.63 1.99
CA SER A 50 -6.86 4.77 2.73
C SER A 50 -7.95 5.78 3.06
N GLU A 51 -7.87 6.39 4.23
CA GLU A 51 -8.72 7.51 4.61
C GLU A 51 -8.16 8.86 4.12
N ASN A 52 -6.94 8.86 3.62
CA ASN A 52 -6.26 10.06 3.14
C ASN A 52 -6.09 10.00 1.63
N ILE A 53 -6.67 10.97 0.92
CA ILE A 53 -6.62 11.04 -0.55
C ILE A 53 -5.18 11.19 -1.08
N VAL A 54 -4.31 11.89 -0.37
CA VAL A 54 -2.92 12.10 -0.77
C VAL A 54 -2.15 10.77 -0.72
N VAL A 55 -2.40 9.95 0.30
CA VAL A 55 -1.84 8.59 0.42
C VAL A 55 -2.38 7.69 -0.69
N ALA A 56 -3.68 7.72 -0.96
CA ALA A 56 -4.28 6.95 -2.05
C ALA A 56 -3.68 7.31 -3.41
N ARG A 57 -3.47 8.59 -3.67
CA ARG A 57 -2.80 9.06 -4.89
C ARG A 57 -1.35 8.59 -4.98
N LYS A 58 -0.67 8.53 -3.84
CA LYS A 58 0.70 7.98 -3.82
C LYS A 58 0.73 6.51 -4.23
N VAL A 59 -0.17 5.70 -3.71
CA VAL A 59 -0.30 4.29 -4.10
C VAL A 59 -0.56 4.17 -5.61
N PHE A 60 -1.48 4.97 -6.13
CA PHE A 60 -1.73 5.06 -7.57
C PHE A 60 -0.46 5.39 -8.36
N THR A 61 0.29 6.39 -7.92
CA THR A 61 1.54 6.83 -8.58
C THR A 61 2.61 5.74 -8.53
N LEU A 62 2.76 5.07 -7.38
CA LEU A 62 3.71 3.97 -7.22
C LEU A 62 3.40 2.80 -8.16
N LEU A 63 2.14 2.42 -8.28
CA LEU A 63 1.71 1.36 -9.19
C LEU A 63 1.96 1.73 -10.65
N LYS A 64 1.62 2.95 -11.03
CA LYS A 64 1.86 3.43 -12.39
C LYS A 64 3.35 3.52 -12.73
N LYS A 65 4.15 4.10 -11.83
CA LYS A 65 5.58 4.32 -12.06
C LYS A 65 6.40 3.03 -12.02
N THR A 66 6.00 2.08 -11.17
CA THR A 66 6.74 0.83 -10.97
C THR A 66 6.34 -0.25 -11.97
N PHE A 67 5.06 -0.38 -12.28
CA PHE A 67 4.50 -1.45 -13.11
C PHE A 67 3.79 -0.98 -14.37
N ASN A 68 3.65 0.32 -14.57
CA ASN A 68 2.84 0.92 -15.64
C ASN A 68 1.37 0.45 -15.59
N ILE A 69 0.85 0.25 -14.40
CA ILE A 69 -0.53 -0.16 -14.17
C ILE A 69 -1.39 1.09 -13.95
N ARG A 70 -2.50 1.17 -14.66
CA ARG A 70 -3.56 2.15 -14.38
C ARG A 70 -4.58 1.52 -13.45
N THR A 71 -4.87 2.20 -12.37
CA THR A 71 -5.84 1.78 -11.37
C THR A 71 -6.94 2.82 -11.24
N ASP A 72 -8.08 2.39 -10.71
CA ASP A 72 -9.16 3.30 -10.37
C ASP A 72 -9.11 3.64 -8.88
N ILE A 73 -9.39 4.90 -8.55
CA ILE A 73 -9.59 5.32 -7.17
C ILE A 73 -11.08 5.48 -6.95
N SER A 74 -11.65 4.62 -6.11
CA SER A 74 -13.05 4.69 -5.72
C SER A 74 -13.19 5.44 -4.40
N VAL A 75 -14.23 6.26 -4.31
CA VAL A 75 -14.54 7.01 -3.08
C VAL A 75 -15.73 6.33 -2.40
N LYS A 76 -15.55 5.97 -1.12
CA LYS A 76 -16.64 5.47 -0.28
C LYS A 76 -16.97 6.48 0.80
N ARG A 77 -18.23 6.85 0.88
CA ARG A 77 -18.75 7.71 1.94
C ARG A 77 -19.58 6.90 2.93
N ASN A 78 -19.22 7.02 4.20
CA ASN A 78 -20.01 6.43 5.27
C ASN A 78 -20.84 7.55 5.92
N VAL A 79 -22.13 7.57 5.63
CA VAL A 79 -23.06 8.60 6.14
C VAL A 79 -23.21 8.55 7.66
N LYS A 80 -23.19 7.33 8.24
CA LYS A 80 -23.32 7.15 9.70
C LYS A 80 -22.14 7.67 10.50
N ARG A 81 -20.92 7.57 9.93
CA ARG A 81 -19.67 8.00 10.56
C ARG A 81 -19.15 9.33 10.04
N GLU A 82 -19.86 9.94 9.10
CA GLU A 82 -19.42 11.15 8.39
C GLU A 82 -17.98 11.06 7.88
N SER A 83 -17.56 9.85 7.47
CA SER A 83 -16.21 9.58 7.03
C SER A 83 -16.16 9.29 5.54
N VAL A 84 -15.03 9.63 4.93
CA VAL A 84 -14.73 9.32 3.52
C VAL A 84 -13.51 8.42 3.49
N SER A 85 -13.55 7.37 2.69
CA SER A 85 -12.41 6.52 2.43
C SER A 85 -12.20 6.32 0.93
N TYR A 86 -10.97 5.98 0.58
CA TYR A 86 -10.53 5.83 -0.79
C TYR A 86 -10.02 4.41 -1.01
N LEU A 87 -10.40 3.82 -2.14
CA LEU A 87 -9.94 2.50 -2.54
C LEU A 87 -9.18 2.60 -3.85
N VAL A 88 -7.94 2.13 -3.85
CA VAL A 88 -7.18 1.89 -5.07
C VAL A 88 -7.37 0.43 -5.44
N VAL A 89 -7.92 0.17 -6.61
CA VAL A 89 -8.31 -1.17 -7.03
C VAL A 89 -7.51 -1.62 -8.25
N ILE A 90 -6.88 -2.77 -8.16
CA ILE A 90 -6.27 -3.49 -9.28
C ILE A 90 -7.23 -4.61 -9.66
N LYS A 91 -7.94 -4.44 -10.78
CA LYS A 91 -8.97 -5.37 -11.26
C LYS A 91 -8.41 -6.46 -12.16
N SER A 92 -7.35 -6.16 -12.92
CA SER A 92 -6.73 -7.11 -13.83
C SER A 92 -5.98 -8.19 -13.06
N HIS A 93 -6.29 -9.45 -13.35
CA HIS A 93 -5.57 -10.60 -12.77
C HIS A 93 -4.07 -10.56 -13.07
N GLU A 94 -3.70 -10.25 -14.30
CA GLU A 94 -2.31 -10.19 -14.73
C GLU A 94 -1.54 -9.10 -13.98
N ASP A 95 -2.13 -7.92 -13.84
CA ASP A 95 -1.53 -6.81 -13.10
C ASP A 95 -1.43 -7.12 -11.61
N ALA A 96 -2.47 -7.68 -11.01
CA ALA A 96 -2.46 -8.10 -9.62
C ALA A 96 -1.38 -9.17 -9.38
N LEU A 97 -1.27 -10.14 -10.27
CA LEU A 97 -0.27 -11.21 -10.18
C LEU A 97 1.16 -10.64 -10.26
N ARG A 98 1.41 -9.71 -11.18
CA ARG A 98 2.71 -9.01 -11.30
C ARG A 98 3.08 -8.28 -10.01
N VAL A 99 2.16 -7.56 -9.43
CA VAL A 99 2.37 -6.84 -8.17
C VAL A 99 2.64 -7.80 -7.02
N LEU A 100 1.86 -8.86 -6.88
CA LEU A 100 2.03 -9.86 -5.82
C LEU A 100 3.35 -10.62 -5.93
N GLN A 101 3.76 -10.96 -7.15
CA GLN A 101 5.06 -11.60 -7.39
C GLN A 101 6.22 -10.66 -7.09
N ALA A 102 6.17 -9.41 -7.54
CA ALA A 102 7.22 -8.42 -7.29
C ALA A 102 7.37 -8.09 -5.80
N THR A 103 6.27 -8.01 -5.07
CA THR A 103 6.26 -7.80 -3.62
C THR A 103 6.51 -9.11 -2.83
N LYS A 104 6.71 -10.22 -3.52
CA LYS A 104 6.97 -11.55 -2.95
C LYS A 104 5.90 -12.03 -1.97
N MET A 105 4.67 -11.61 -2.18
CA MET A 105 3.52 -12.08 -1.41
C MET A 105 3.01 -13.43 -1.88
N ILE A 106 3.29 -13.78 -3.15
CA ILE A 106 3.08 -15.12 -3.71
C ILE A 106 4.36 -15.61 -4.37
N GLY A 107 4.61 -16.93 -4.34
CA GLY A 107 5.70 -17.56 -5.06
C GLY A 107 5.35 -17.74 -6.54
N GLU A 108 6.38 -17.90 -7.39
CA GLU A 108 6.20 -18.08 -8.83
C GLU A 108 5.40 -19.33 -9.21
N GLN A 109 5.37 -20.34 -8.33
CA GLN A 109 4.72 -21.63 -8.58
C GLN A 109 3.47 -21.86 -7.74
N GLN A 110 3.05 -20.88 -6.95
CA GLN A 110 1.90 -21.02 -6.05
C GLN A 110 0.74 -20.19 -6.57
N VAL A 111 -0.40 -20.80 -6.70
CA VAL A 111 -1.65 -20.17 -7.11
C VAL A 111 -2.73 -20.58 -6.11
N GLY A 112 -3.45 -19.62 -5.55
CA GLY A 112 -4.52 -19.83 -4.60
C GLY A 112 -4.39 -19.00 -3.33
N THR A 113 -5.40 -19.02 -2.47
CA THR A 113 -5.43 -18.26 -1.21
C THR A 113 -4.32 -18.66 -0.24
N ASP A 114 -4.00 -19.95 -0.19
CA ASP A 114 -2.95 -20.51 0.67
C ASP A 114 -1.53 -20.14 0.20
N ALA A 115 -1.44 -19.59 -1.00
CA ALA A 115 -0.17 -19.16 -1.59
C ALA A 115 0.21 -17.74 -1.19
N ILE A 116 -0.70 -16.98 -0.58
CA ILE A 116 -0.45 -15.60 -0.18
C ILE A 116 0.33 -15.62 1.13
N CYS A 117 1.63 -15.40 0.99
CA CYS A 117 2.50 -15.26 2.14
C CYS A 117 2.34 -13.88 2.77
N GLY A 118 2.53 -13.81 4.07
CA GLY A 118 2.75 -12.55 4.75
C GLY A 118 4.05 -11.89 4.25
N PHE A 119 4.68 -11.14 5.11
CA PHE A 119 5.86 -10.33 4.78
C PHE A 119 7.06 -11.17 4.38
N ASN A 120 7.64 -10.96 3.24
CA ASN A 120 8.88 -11.62 2.82
C ASN A 120 10.11 -10.76 3.20
N PRO A 121 11.05 -11.27 4.03
CA PRO A 121 12.24 -10.51 4.44
C PRO A 121 13.14 -10.02 3.30
N LEU A 122 13.07 -10.64 2.13
CA LEU A 122 13.85 -10.24 0.96
C LEU A 122 13.48 -8.83 0.46
N ILE A 123 12.25 -8.40 0.69
CA ILE A 123 11.78 -7.05 0.32
C ILE A 123 12.51 -5.95 1.08
N ILE A 124 12.91 -6.22 2.32
CA ILE A 124 13.59 -5.29 3.21
C ILE A 124 15.06 -5.63 3.44
N ARG A 125 15.68 -6.30 2.51
CA ARG A 125 17.08 -6.71 2.61
C ARG A 125 18.05 -5.53 2.66
N GLN A 126 17.81 -4.52 1.82
CA GLN A 126 18.64 -3.30 1.78
C GLN A 126 18.12 -2.24 2.75
N VAL A 127 19.04 -1.41 3.29
CA VAL A 127 18.68 -0.32 4.22
C VAL A 127 17.70 0.67 3.57
N CYS A 128 17.92 1.03 2.31
CA CYS A 128 17.00 1.92 1.57
C CYS A 128 15.59 1.32 1.41
N CYS A 129 15.50 0.00 1.25
CA CYS A 129 14.22 -0.71 1.19
C CYS A 129 13.52 -0.73 2.54
N ARG A 130 14.25 -0.90 3.64
CA ARG A 130 13.70 -0.81 5.00
C ARG A 130 13.09 0.55 5.28
N ARG A 131 13.77 1.61 4.88
CA ARG A 131 13.26 2.99 5.02
C ARG A 131 11.99 3.20 4.20
N ALA A 132 12.01 2.77 2.95
CA ALA A 132 10.83 2.85 2.08
C ALA A 132 9.66 2.03 2.64
N PHE A 133 9.94 0.85 3.15
CA PHE A 133 8.96 -0.02 3.81
C PHE A 133 8.34 0.65 5.03
N LEU A 134 9.14 1.17 5.94
CA LEU A 134 8.66 1.89 7.14
C LEU A 134 7.83 3.11 6.77
N ARG A 135 8.23 3.84 5.73
CA ARG A 135 7.48 4.96 5.20
C ARG A 135 6.08 4.51 4.72
N GLY A 136 6.02 3.39 4.02
CA GLY A 136 4.75 2.78 3.59
C GLY A 136 3.89 2.32 4.75
N VAL A 137 4.47 1.64 5.74
CA VAL A 137 3.77 1.19 6.95
C VAL A 137 3.13 2.37 7.67
N PHE A 138 3.89 3.44 7.89
CA PHE A 138 3.37 4.62 8.58
C PHE A 138 2.24 5.30 7.80
N GLN A 139 2.40 5.47 6.50
CA GLN A 139 1.35 6.06 5.67
C GLN A 139 0.07 5.22 5.66
N ALA A 140 0.22 3.88 5.68
CA ALA A 140 -0.91 2.96 5.68
C ALA A 140 -1.65 2.90 7.02
N ALA A 141 -0.93 2.80 8.13
CA ALA A 141 -1.50 2.46 9.42
C ALA A 141 -0.89 3.18 10.62
N GLY A 142 0.17 3.95 10.43
CA GLY A 142 0.85 4.62 11.53
C GLY A 142 0.10 5.82 12.10
N SER A 143 0.41 6.16 13.34
CA SER A 143 -0.04 7.40 13.97
C SER A 143 1.05 8.00 14.86
N MET A 144 1.03 9.31 14.98
CA MET A 144 1.90 10.02 15.93
C MET A 144 1.23 11.30 16.42
N SER A 145 1.54 11.66 17.65
CA SER A 145 1.09 12.94 18.22
C SER A 145 2.04 14.07 17.85
N ASP A 146 1.54 15.30 17.95
CA ASP A 146 2.37 16.49 17.82
C ASP A 146 3.42 16.51 18.94
N PRO A 147 4.74 16.53 18.62
CA PRO A 147 5.81 16.50 19.61
C PRO A 147 5.77 17.69 20.59
N ASN A 148 5.14 18.78 20.22
CA ASN A 148 4.96 19.94 21.12
C ASN A 148 3.90 19.72 22.18
N LYS A 149 3.06 18.70 22.04
CA LYS A 149 1.96 18.38 22.95
C LYS A 149 2.20 17.10 23.74
N SER A 150 2.71 16.07 23.09
CA SER A 150 2.96 14.76 23.71
C SER A 150 3.88 13.92 22.81
N TYR A 151 4.40 12.84 23.37
CA TYR A 151 5.19 11.87 22.60
C TYR A 151 4.40 10.58 22.46
N HIS A 152 3.96 10.30 21.25
CA HIS A 152 3.29 9.05 20.92
C HIS A 152 3.59 8.69 19.46
N PHE A 153 3.97 7.45 19.23
CA PHE A 153 4.27 6.92 17.90
C PHE A 153 3.86 5.45 17.83
N GLU A 154 2.99 5.11 16.89
CA GLU A 154 2.52 3.76 16.59
C GLU A 154 2.66 3.41 15.11
#